data_ecf07a770fdfe5a9e8cca3de88c0ba4c
#
_entry.id   ecf07a770fdfe5a9e8cca3de88c0ba4c
#
_cell.length_a   1.000
_cell.length_b   1.000
_cell.length_c   1.000
_cell.angle_alpha   90.00
_cell.angle_beta   90.00
_cell.angle_gamma   90.00
#
_symmetry.space_group_name_H-M   'P 1'
#
loop_
_entity.id
_entity.type
_entity.pdbx_description
1 polymer ?
#
loop_
_entity_poly.entity_id
_entity_poly.type
_entity_poly.pdbx_seq_one_letter_code
_entity_poly.pdbx_strand_id
1 'polypeptide(L)'
;MVTLRRRRTRCLLLLVVASTVVSAGAQESLVTGRVELFDAESPKKEANAPDVVVWLEPAAGAPSVTRLTNSSQAQVLRLVQEHKSFHPRLLVVEVGASVEFPNHDPFFHNVFSLFEGKRFDLGLYEAGTSYMVHFDRRGVSYIFCNIHPEMSAVVMALNTPFFGVSDSKGNVAIPGVPRGRYVLRIWHERATPDALKSLSREVTISEDSRSFGVLRVVETTALNLAHKNKYGQDYVPPLPSNPAYRRP
;
A
#
# COMPACT_ATOMS: atom_id res chain seq x y z
N MET A 1 -25.45 -49.78 -78.80
CA MET A 1 -24.13 -49.18 -78.41
C MET A 1 -24.41 -47.96 -77.51
N VAL A 2 -24.34 -48.18 -76.18
CA VAL A 2 -24.66 -47.13 -75.19
C VAL A 2 -23.34 -46.68 -74.52
N THR A 3 -22.97 -45.44 -74.72
CA THR A 3 -21.76 -44.88 -74.20
C THR A 3 -22.01 -44.22 -72.81
N LEU A 4 -21.47 -44.85 -71.79
CA LEU A 4 -21.54 -44.35 -70.40
C LEU A 4 -20.52 -43.22 -70.20
N ARG A 5 -20.99 -42.02 -69.97
CA ARG A 5 -20.15 -40.86 -69.54
C ARG A 5 -19.92 -40.85 -68.04
N ARG A 6 -18.70 -41.15 -67.58
CA ARG A 6 -18.27 -41.01 -66.20
C ARG A 6 -18.12 -39.54 -65.83
N ARG A 7 -18.95 -39.07 -64.92
CA ARG A 7 -18.74 -37.72 -64.27
C ARG A 7 -17.68 -37.86 -63.14
N ARG A 8 -16.59 -37.11 -63.29
CA ARG A 8 -15.57 -37.01 -62.25
C ARG A 8 -16.02 -35.90 -61.27
N THR A 9 -16.46 -36.32 -60.06
CA THR A 9 -16.72 -35.41 -58.93
C THR A 9 -15.38 -35.01 -58.33
N ARG A 10 -15.01 -33.72 -58.43
CA ARG A 10 -13.88 -33.14 -57.73
C ARG A 10 -14.33 -32.78 -56.33
N CYS A 11 -13.90 -33.55 -55.30
CA CYS A 11 -14.00 -33.15 -53.90
C CYS A 11 -12.98 -32.03 -53.62
N LEU A 12 -13.48 -30.85 -53.33
CA LEU A 12 -12.68 -29.73 -52.87
C LEU A 12 -12.52 -29.89 -51.36
N LEU A 13 -11.34 -30.29 -50.90
CA LEU A 13 -11.00 -30.33 -49.47
C LEU A 13 -10.73 -28.92 -49.00
N LEU A 14 -11.66 -28.31 -48.25
CA LEU A 14 -11.47 -27.06 -47.56
C LEU A 14 -10.63 -27.30 -46.30
N LEU A 15 -9.37 -26.91 -46.34
CA LEU A 15 -8.48 -26.91 -45.18
C LEU A 15 -8.86 -25.71 -44.29
N VAL A 16 -9.59 -25.98 -43.19
CA VAL A 16 -9.85 -24.95 -42.15
C VAL A 16 -8.61 -24.86 -41.27
N VAL A 17 -7.81 -23.84 -41.48
CA VAL A 17 -6.70 -23.49 -40.59
C VAL A 17 -7.30 -22.81 -39.35
N ALA A 18 -7.44 -23.55 -38.27
CA ALA A 18 -7.81 -23.03 -36.95
C ALA A 18 -6.60 -22.27 -36.38
N SER A 19 -6.62 -20.94 -36.51
CA SER A 19 -5.64 -20.05 -35.83
C SER A 19 -5.94 -20.07 -34.33
N THR A 20 -5.18 -20.84 -33.56
CA THR A 20 -5.19 -20.73 -32.11
C THR A 20 -4.53 -19.42 -31.69
N VAL A 21 -5.33 -18.45 -31.29
CA VAL A 21 -4.84 -17.25 -30.62
C VAL A 21 -4.36 -17.69 -29.23
N VAL A 22 -3.05 -17.90 -29.09
CA VAL A 22 -2.42 -18.06 -27.79
C VAL A 22 -2.47 -16.69 -27.10
N SER A 23 -3.43 -16.52 -26.22
CA SER A 23 -3.46 -15.38 -25.30
C SER A 23 -2.21 -15.49 -24.41
N ALA A 24 -1.17 -14.73 -24.69
CA ALA A 24 -0.03 -14.57 -23.81
C ALA A 24 -0.52 -13.86 -22.56
N GLY A 25 -1.03 -14.60 -21.59
CA GLY A 25 -1.33 -14.10 -20.27
C GLY A 25 -0.05 -13.46 -19.72
N ALA A 26 -0.12 -12.18 -19.34
CA ALA A 26 1.00 -11.51 -18.70
C ALA A 26 1.38 -12.30 -17.45
N GLN A 27 2.53 -12.96 -17.48
CA GLN A 27 3.01 -13.77 -16.35
C GLN A 27 3.36 -12.80 -15.22
N GLU A 28 2.56 -12.81 -14.16
CA GLU A 28 2.79 -12.02 -12.97
C GLU A 28 4.00 -12.56 -12.19
N SER A 29 4.82 -11.65 -11.69
CA SER A 29 6.04 -11.98 -10.95
C SER A 29 5.96 -11.48 -9.51
N LEU A 30 6.56 -12.23 -8.59
CA LEU A 30 6.91 -11.74 -7.28
C LEU A 30 8.23 -10.96 -7.40
N VAL A 31 8.19 -9.65 -7.17
CA VAL A 31 9.38 -8.80 -7.13
C VAL A 31 9.85 -8.67 -5.70
N THR A 32 11.13 -8.89 -5.45
CA THR A 32 11.70 -8.88 -4.10
C THR A 32 12.85 -7.90 -3.99
N GLY A 33 13.18 -7.53 -2.78
CA GLY A 33 14.36 -6.74 -2.45
C GLY A 33 14.53 -6.58 -0.95
N ARG A 34 15.51 -5.79 -0.57
CA ARG A 34 15.80 -5.56 0.84
C ARG A 34 16.02 -4.08 1.12
N VAL A 35 15.55 -3.64 2.26
CA VAL A 35 15.79 -2.30 2.80
C VAL A 35 16.76 -2.41 3.98
N GLU A 36 17.66 -1.46 4.07
CA GLU A 36 18.56 -1.27 5.20
C GLU A 36 18.39 0.16 5.70
N LEU A 37 18.13 0.32 7.01
CA LEU A 37 18.02 1.63 7.64
C LEU A 37 19.36 2.02 8.26
N PHE A 38 19.71 3.29 8.15
CA PHE A 38 20.90 3.89 8.71
C PHE A 38 20.52 5.18 9.42
N ASP A 39 21.04 5.39 10.62
CA ASP A 39 20.90 6.65 11.34
C ASP A 39 21.78 7.72 10.68
N ALA A 40 21.24 8.94 10.50
CA ALA A 40 21.96 10.08 9.93
C ALA A 40 23.12 10.57 10.80
N GLU A 41 22.99 10.47 12.12
CA GLU A 41 23.99 10.90 13.09
C GLU A 41 25.04 9.82 13.40
N SER A 42 24.66 8.57 13.22
CA SER A 42 25.54 7.43 13.43
C SER A 42 25.40 6.47 12.24
N PRO A 43 26.36 6.41 11.32
CA PRO A 43 26.23 5.59 10.10
C PRO A 43 26.26 4.08 10.40
N LYS A 44 25.69 3.71 11.53
CA LYS A 44 25.39 2.32 11.88
C LYS A 44 24.13 1.88 11.18
N LYS A 45 24.18 0.70 10.60
CA LYS A 45 23.00 0.02 10.13
C LYS A 45 22.11 -0.36 11.31
N GLU A 46 20.82 0.01 11.24
CA GLU A 46 19.83 -0.44 12.21
C GLU A 46 19.64 -1.96 12.13
N ALA A 47 19.40 -2.58 13.29
CA ALA A 47 19.16 -4.02 13.35
C ALA A 47 17.86 -4.45 12.66
N ASN A 48 16.87 -3.59 12.68
CA ASN A 48 15.54 -3.78 12.10
C ASN A 48 15.24 -2.68 11.07
N ALA A 49 14.45 -3.02 10.06
CA ALA A 49 14.01 -2.07 9.03
C ALA A 49 12.52 -2.28 8.69
N PRO A 50 11.60 -2.23 9.68
CA PRO A 50 10.17 -2.37 9.41
C PRO A 50 9.58 -1.10 8.80
N ASP A 51 8.35 -1.22 8.31
CA ASP A 51 7.48 -0.11 7.91
C ASP A 51 8.04 0.79 6.79
N VAL A 52 8.93 0.27 5.97
CA VAL A 52 9.36 0.94 4.74
C VAL A 52 8.46 0.48 3.59
N VAL A 53 7.79 1.41 2.94
CA VAL A 53 6.94 1.14 1.78
C VAL A 53 7.77 1.25 0.51
N VAL A 54 7.74 0.22 -0.33
CA VAL A 54 8.33 0.23 -1.67
C VAL A 54 7.24 -0.07 -2.68
N TRP A 55 7.15 0.73 -3.75
CA TRP A 55 6.16 0.50 -4.80
C TRP A 55 6.73 0.76 -6.19
N LEU A 56 6.01 0.23 -7.18
CA LEU A 56 6.36 0.32 -8.58
C LEU A 56 5.25 1.08 -9.33
N GLU A 57 5.59 2.22 -9.91
CA GLU A 57 4.72 2.97 -10.82
C GLU A 57 5.09 2.58 -12.26
N PRO A 58 4.15 2.21 -13.14
CA PRO A 58 4.46 1.99 -14.55
C PRO A 58 5.18 3.20 -15.14
N ALA A 59 6.28 2.99 -15.87
CA ALA A 59 7.02 4.07 -16.51
C ALA A 59 6.16 4.74 -17.59
N ALA A 60 6.45 6.00 -17.92
CA ALA A 60 5.72 6.75 -18.93
C ALA A 60 5.66 5.98 -20.26
N GLY A 61 4.47 5.86 -20.84
CA GLY A 61 4.21 5.10 -22.06
C GLY A 61 4.06 3.58 -21.87
N ALA A 62 4.16 3.06 -20.66
CA ALA A 62 3.79 1.68 -20.39
C ALA A 62 2.26 1.52 -20.43
N PRO A 63 1.74 0.36 -20.88
CA PRO A 63 0.32 0.07 -20.82
C PRO A 63 -0.19 0.23 -19.39
N SER A 64 -1.39 0.79 -19.24
CA SER A 64 -2.06 0.85 -17.93
C SER A 64 -2.29 -0.58 -17.45
N VAL A 65 -1.60 -0.97 -16.40
CA VAL A 65 -1.74 -2.29 -15.82
C VAL A 65 -2.74 -2.20 -14.68
N THR A 66 -3.96 -2.61 -14.95
CA THR A 66 -4.95 -2.83 -13.91
C THR A 66 -4.73 -4.25 -13.38
N ARG A 67 -4.50 -4.39 -12.07
CA ARG A 67 -4.56 -5.71 -11.46
C ARG A 67 -5.95 -6.27 -11.70
N LEU A 68 -6.03 -7.40 -12.38
CA LEU A 68 -7.27 -8.17 -12.43
C LEU A 68 -7.50 -8.75 -11.02
N THR A 69 -7.99 -7.91 -10.12
CA THR A 69 -8.47 -8.42 -8.84
C THR A 69 -9.66 -9.31 -9.15
N ASN A 70 -9.47 -10.62 -8.99
CA ASN A 70 -10.60 -11.51 -8.82
C ASN A 70 -11.32 -11.05 -7.55
N SER A 71 -12.32 -10.20 -7.74
CA SER A 71 -13.05 -9.47 -6.71
C SER A 71 -13.98 -10.34 -5.84
N SER A 72 -13.70 -11.64 -5.73
CA SER A 72 -14.56 -12.54 -4.97
C SER A 72 -14.40 -12.45 -3.45
N GLN A 73 -13.40 -11.72 -2.93
CA GLN A 73 -13.28 -11.38 -1.51
C GLN A 73 -12.53 -10.04 -1.38
N ALA A 74 -13.25 -8.93 -1.51
CA ALA A 74 -12.73 -7.64 -1.09
C ALA A 74 -12.47 -7.72 0.43
N GLN A 75 -11.22 -7.96 0.81
CA GLN A 75 -10.82 -7.95 2.21
C GLN A 75 -11.10 -6.54 2.76
N VAL A 76 -11.93 -6.46 3.80
CA VAL A 76 -12.21 -5.19 4.45
C VAL A 76 -10.92 -4.71 5.11
N LEU A 77 -10.39 -3.60 4.60
CA LEU A 77 -9.19 -2.96 5.16
C LEU A 77 -9.58 -2.27 6.47
N ARG A 78 -8.82 -2.51 7.52
CA ARG A 78 -9.13 -1.99 8.86
C ARG A 78 -7.94 -1.31 9.49
N LEU A 79 -8.22 -0.21 10.18
CA LEU A 79 -7.32 0.44 11.12
C LEU A 79 -8.00 0.44 12.49
N VAL A 80 -7.73 -0.60 13.26
CA VAL A 80 -8.41 -0.89 14.52
C VAL A 80 -7.85 -0.01 15.63
N GLN A 81 -8.73 0.52 16.49
CA GLN A 81 -8.35 1.20 17.71
C GLN A 81 -8.50 0.23 18.87
N GLU A 82 -7.39 -0.12 19.47
CA GLU A 82 -7.32 -1.06 20.57
C GLU A 82 -6.13 -0.73 21.50
N HIS A 83 -6.34 -0.77 22.81
CA HIS A 83 -5.31 -0.45 23.82
C HIS A 83 -4.70 0.96 23.63
N LYS A 84 -5.51 1.95 23.26
CA LYS A 84 -5.08 3.33 22.92
C LYS A 84 -4.00 3.36 21.83
N SER A 85 -4.13 2.50 20.85
CA SER A 85 -3.23 2.40 19.70
C SER A 85 -4.01 2.11 18.42
N PHE A 86 -3.43 2.43 17.27
CA PHE A 86 -3.95 2.00 15.98
C PHE A 86 -3.21 0.74 15.50
N HIS A 87 -3.97 -0.23 15.00
CA HIS A 87 -3.45 -1.48 14.45
C HIS A 87 -4.03 -1.75 13.05
N PRO A 88 -3.15 -1.94 12.03
CA PRO A 88 -1.70 -1.75 12.05
C PRO A 88 -1.31 -0.27 12.17
N ARG A 89 -0.08 0.04 12.56
CA ARG A 89 0.41 1.41 12.61
C ARG A 89 0.60 2.02 11.21
N LEU A 90 0.95 1.20 10.23
CA LEU A 90 1.06 1.58 8.82
C LEU A 90 0.13 0.70 7.98
N LEU A 91 -0.77 1.32 7.24
CA LEU A 91 -1.66 0.67 6.29
C LEU A 91 -1.45 1.26 4.90
N VAL A 92 -1.09 0.42 3.92
CA VAL A 92 -0.98 0.84 2.52
C VAL A 92 -2.19 0.34 1.75
N VAL A 93 -2.82 1.23 0.99
CA VAL A 93 -4.04 0.95 0.24
C VAL A 93 -3.93 1.46 -1.20
N GLU A 94 -4.76 0.96 -2.09
CA GLU A 94 -4.94 1.57 -3.41
C GLU A 94 -5.89 2.77 -3.32
N VAL A 95 -5.67 3.78 -4.16
CA VAL A 95 -6.61 4.89 -4.32
C VAL A 95 -7.98 4.34 -4.74
N GLY A 96 -9.03 4.79 -4.06
CA GLY A 96 -10.38 4.25 -4.21
C GLY A 96 -10.76 3.22 -3.15
N ALA A 97 -9.83 2.76 -2.33
CA ALA A 97 -10.13 1.85 -1.24
C ALA A 97 -10.90 2.54 -0.10
N SER A 98 -11.72 1.76 0.57
CA SER A 98 -12.37 2.16 1.82
C SER A 98 -11.73 1.44 2.99
N VAL A 99 -11.45 2.18 4.07
CA VAL A 99 -10.86 1.67 5.30
C VAL A 99 -11.85 1.84 6.43
N GLU A 100 -12.07 0.77 7.17
CA GLU A 100 -12.90 0.74 8.37
C GLU A 100 -12.05 1.11 9.60
N PHE A 101 -12.63 1.92 10.49
CA PHE A 101 -12.02 2.39 11.73
C PHE A 101 -12.83 1.90 12.94
N PRO A 102 -12.75 0.61 13.32
CA PRO A 102 -13.48 0.09 14.47
C PRO A 102 -12.83 0.50 15.78
N ASN A 103 -13.65 0.85 16.77
CA ASN A 103 -13.22 1.11 18.13
C ASN A 103 -13.46 -0.12 19.02
N HIS A 104 -12.38 -0.82 19.35
CA HIS A 104 -12.39 -2.00 20.25
C HIS A 104 -12.07 -1.64 21.69
N ASP A 105 -11.72 -0.40 21.98
CA ASP A 105 -11.51 0.07 23.36
C ASP A 105 -12.85 0.31 24.06
N PRO A 106 -12.91 0.18 25.41
CA PRO A 106 -14.14 0.40 26.17
C PRO A 106 -14.46 1.87 26.45
N PHE A 107 -13.86 2.80 25.67
CA PHE A 107 -14.02 4.23 25.81
C PHE A 107 -14.04 4.94 24.43
N PHE A 108 -14.34 6.24 24.44
CA PHE A 108 -14.44 7.04 23.24
C PHE A 108 -13.09 7.31 22.59
N HIS A 109 -13.13 7.44 21.24
CA HIS A 109 -12.06 7.97 20.43
C HIS A 109 -12.57 9.07 19.50
N ASN A 110 -11.67 9.92 18.99
CA ASN A 110 -11.94 10.85 17.91
C ASN A 110 -10.80 10.77 16.89
N VAL A 111 -11.04 10.08 15.81
CA VAL A 111 -10.04 9.85 14.75
C VAL A 111 -10.12 10.95 13.71
N PHE A 112 -8.97 11.53 13.37
CA PHE A 112 -8.89 12.58 12.37
C PHE A 112 -7.60 12.51 11.56
N SER A 113 -7.61 13.16 10.38
CA SER A 113 -6.44 13.46 9.54
C SER A 113 -6.66 14.82 8.89
N LEU A 114 -5.78 15.79 9.16
CA LEU A 114 -5.91 17.17 8.67
C LEU A 114 -4.77 17.60 7.74
N PHE A 115 -3.71 16.81 7.67
CA PHE A 115 -2.54 17.11 6.86
C PHE A 115 -2.62 16.35 5.53
N GLU A 116 -1.53 16.22 4.81
CA GLU A 116 -1.42 15.59 3.50
C GLU A 116 -2.36 14.37 3.27
N GLY A 117 -2.57 13.98 2.02
CA GLY A 117 -3.43 12.85 1.70
C GLY A 117 -4.93 13.12 1.90
N LYS A 118 -5.66 12.14 2.42
CA LYS A 118 -7.10 12.26 2.72
C LYS A 118 -7.33 12.98 4.03
N ARG A 119 -8.08 14.08 3.99
CA ARG A 119 -8.48 14.83 5.19
C ARG A 119 -9.87 14.41 5.64
N PHE A 120 -10.02 14.16 6.93
CA PHE A 120 -11.31 13.80 7.55
C PHE A 120 -11.25 14.00 9.07
N ASP A 121 -12.44 14.08 9.69
CA ASP A 121 -12.63 14.03 11.13
C ASP A 121 -13.90 13.20 11.39
N LEU A 122 -13.78 12.07 12.08
CA LEU A 122 -14.89 11.16 12.37
C LEU A 122 -15.72 11.63 13.58
N GLY A 123 -15.28 12.71 14.24
CA GLY A 123 -15.91 13.11 15.49
C GLY A 123 -15.60 12.14 16.63
N LEU A 124 -16.27 12.34 17.74
CA LEU A 124 -16.17 11.47 18.91
C LEU A 124 -17.12 10.28 18.73
N TYR A 125 -16.64 9.05 18.90
CA TYR A 125 -17.45 7.86 18.83
C TYR A 125 -17.10 6.79 19.86
N GLU A 126 -18.11 6.03 20.25
CA GLU A 126 -18.07 5.13 21.40
C GLU A 126 -17.51 3.74 21.08
N ALA A 127 -17.27 2.99 22.13
CA ALA A 127 -16.87 1.58 22.10
C ALA A 127 -17.79 0.74 21.20
N GLY A 128 -17.21 -0.17 20.42
CA GLY A 128 -17.94 -1.10 19.57
C GLY A 128 -18.51 -0.49 18.28
N THR A 129 -18.32 0.82 18.06
CA THR A 129 -18.74 1.47 16.80
C THR A 129 -17.62 1.49 15.79
N SER A 130 -17.98 1.68 14.51
CA SER A 130 -17.02 1.71 13.41
C SER A 130 -17.44 2.75 12.38
N TYR A 131 -16.46 3.41 11.78
CA TYR A 131 -16.67 4.34 10.66
C TYR A 131 -15.88 3.92 9.45
N MET A 132 -16.36 4.29 8.27
CA MET A 132 -15.71 4.01 6.99
C MET A 132 -15.17 5.30 6.37
N VAL A 133 -13.91 5.28 5.92
CA VAL A 133 -13.31 6.39 5.18
C VAL A 133 -12.86 5.91 3.82
N HIS A 134 -13.28 6.62 2.77
CA HIS A 134 -12.90 6.36 1.39
C HIS A 134 -11.66 7.18 1.01
N PHE A 135 -10.57 6.52 0.63
CA PHE A 135 -9.29 7.15 0.26
C PHE A 135 -9.24 7.42 -1.25
N ASP A 136 -9.84 8.52 -1.68
CA ASP A 136 -10.08 8.92 -3.08
C ASP A 136 -8.90 9.61 -3.76
N ARG A 137 -7.79 9.83 -3.07
CA ARG A 137 -6.59 10.48 -3.59
C ARG A 137 -5.31 9.84 -3.06
N ARG A 138 -4.26 9.86 -3.89
CA ARG A 138 -2.95 9.40 -3.47
C ARG A 138 -2.35 10.33 -2.40
N GLY A 139 -1.52 9.77 -1.55
CA GLY A 139 -0.76 10.51 -0.55
C GLY A 139 -0.67 9.80 0.78
N VAL A 140 0.06 10.43 1.70
CA VAL A 140 0.25 9.96 3.07
C VAL A 140 -0.73 10.70 3.97
N SER A 141 -1.61 9.97 4.63
CA SER A 141 -2.55 10.50 5.63
C SER A 141 -2.06 10.12 7.00
N TYR A 142 -1.65 11.08 7.79
CA TYR A 142 -1.32 10.88 9.19
C TYR A 142 -2.61 10.87 10.00
N ILE A 143 -2.84 9.78 10.71
CA ILE A 143 -4.05 9.51 11.48
C ILE A 143 -3.74 9.71 12.96
N PHE A 144 -4.58 10.46 13.63
CA PHE A 144 -4.41 10.80 15.03
C PHE A 144 -5.71 10.64 15.81
N CYS A 145 -5.61 10.48 17.12
CA CYS A 145 -6.73 10.61 18.04
C CYS A 145 -6.71 11.97 18.71
N ASN A 146 -7.85 12.69 18.75
CA ASN A 146 -7.94 14.02 19.32
C ASN A 146 -7.90 14.06 20.88
N ILE A 147 -8.01 12.90 21.51
CA ILE A 147 -8.06 12.80 22.99
C ILE A 147 -6.94 11.95 23.59
N HIS A 148 -6.20 11.21 22.76
CA HIS A 148 -5.07 10.39 23.19
C HIS A 148 -3.84 10.76 22.35
N PRO A 149 -2.92 11.57 22.92
CA PRO A 149 -1.79 12.12 22.18
C PRO A 149 -0.80 11.07 21.67
N GLU A 150 -0.79 9.88 22.29
CA GLU A 150 0.08 8.76 21.90
C GLU A 150 -0.44 7.98 20.69
N MET A 151 -1.71 8.18 20.30
CA MET A 151 -2.34 7.44 19.21
C MET A 151 -2.05 8.06 17.85
N SER A 152 -1.17 7.45 17.09
CA SER A 152 -0.87 7.83 15.72
C SER A 152 -0.75 6.61 14.80
N ALA A 153 -1.11 6.79 13.53
CA ALA A 153 -0.92 5.83 12.46
C ALA A 153 -0.73 6.52 11.11
N VAL A 154 -0.42 5.77 10.09
CA VAL A 154 -0.31 6.24 8.72
C VAL A 154 -1.17 5.38 7.82
N VAL A 155 -1.98 6.03 6.97
CA VAL A 155 -2.62 5.39 5.81
C VAL A 155 -2.01 6.00 4.55
N MET A 156 -1.35 5.17 3.77
CA MET A 156 -0.73 5.56 2.51
C MET A 156 -1.55 5.05 1.33
N ALA A 157 -2.13 5.96 0.54
CA ALA A 157 -2.89 5.62 -0.65
C ALA A 157 -2.05 5.77 -1.92
N LEU A 158 -1.95 4.71 -2.71
CA LEU A 158 -1.12 4.62 -3.92
C LEU A 158 -1.97 4.44 -5.18
N ASN A 159 -1.52 5.00 -6.31
CA ASN A 159 -2.15 4.81 -7.63
C ASN A 159 -1.74 3.50 -8.32
N THR A 160 -1.12 2.59 -7.60
CA THR A 160 -0.64 1.31 -8.13
C THR A 160 -0.91 0.19 -7.14
N PRO A 161 -1.28 -1.00 -7.61
CA PRO A 161 -1.41 -2.17 -6.75
C PRO A 161 -0.06 -2.84 -6.44
N PHE A 162 1.03 -2.38 -7.06
CA PHE A 162 2.36 -2.99 -6.95
C PHE A 162 3.17 -2.37 -5.83
N PHE A 163 2.91 -2.78 -4.62
CA PHE A 163 3.63 -2.32 -3.43
C PHE A 163 3.90 -3.45 -2.46
N GLY A 164 4.88 -3.24 -1.60
CA GLY A 164 5.21 -4.07 -0.46
C GLY A 164 5.70 -3.22 0.71
N VAL A 165 5.51 -3.73 1.92
CA VAL A 165 6.02 -3.13 3.15
C VAL A 165 7.12 -4.04 3.69
N SER A 166 8.22 -3.46 4.14
CA SER A 166 9.32 -4.24 4.69
C SER A 166 8.93 -4.93 6.00
N ASP A 167 9.39 -6.16 6.17
CA ASP A 167 9.34 -6.86 7.43
C ASP A 167 10.42 -6.32 8.42
N SER A 168 10.44 -6.83 9.63
CA SER A 168 11.45 -6.45 10.65
C SER A 168 12.89 -6.66 10.19
N LYS A 169 13.13 -7.57 9.25
CA LYS A 169 14.48 -7.84 8.68
C LYS A 169 14.78 -6.99 7.45
N GLY A 170 13.85 -6.14 7.03
CA GLY A 170 13.96 -5.29 5.85
C GLY A 170 13.62 -5.98 4.53
N ASN A 171 13.11 -7.21 4.54
CA ASN A 171 12.72 -7.87 3.30
C ASN A 171 11.41 -7.27 2.78
N VAL A 172 11.35 -7.03 1.47
CA VAL A 172 10.16 -6.55 0.78
C VAL A 172 9.79 -7.51 -0.32
N ALA A 173 8.49 -7.81 -0.42
CA ALA A 173 7.92 -8.62 -1.49
C ALA A 173 6.73 -7.87 -2.12
N ILE A 174 6.77 -7.69 -3.44
CA ILE A 174 5.72 -7.03 -4.23
C ILE A 174 5.12 -8.07 -5.15
N PRO A 175 3.92 -8.58 -4.86
CA PRO A 175 3.28 -9.62 -5.65
C PRO A 175 2.59 -9.07 -6.90
N GLY A 176 2.39 -9.93 -7.89
CA GLY A 176 1.53 -9.66 -9.04
C GLY A 176 2.08 -8.63 -10.01
N VAL A 177 3.39 -8.43 -10.07
CA VAL A 177 4.01 -7.42 -10.94
C VAL A 177 4.18 -7.99 -12.35
N PRO A 178 3.52 -7.42 -13.37
CA PRO A 178 3.77 -7.79 -14.77
C PRO A 178 5.17 -7.41 -15.22
N ARG A 179 5.66 -8.08 -16.25
CA ARG A 179 6.90 -7.69 -16.94
C ARG A 179 6.77 -6.29 -17.53
N GLY A 180 7.79 -5.45 -17.38
CA GLY A 180 7.74 -4.09 -17.87
C GLY A 180 8.77 -3.17 -17.24
N ARG A 181 8.70 -1.90 -17.65
CA ARG A 181 9.49 -0.82 -17.04
C ARG A 181 8.67 -0.08 -16.01
N TYR A 182 9.27 0.17 -14.87
CA TYR A 182 8.66 0.83 -13.73
C TYR A 182 9.58 1.88 -13.15
N VAL A 183 8.99 2.87 -12.48
CA VAL A 183 9.70 3.74 -11.56
C VAL A 183 9.52 3.17 -10.16
N LEU A 184 10.62 2.72 -9.57
CA LEU A 184 10.66 2.30 -8.19
C LEU A 184 10.64 3.53 -7.30
N ARG A 185 9.75 3.50 -6.31
CA ARG A 185 9.59 4.53 -5.29
C ARG A 185 9.68 3.91 -3.92
N ILE A 186 10.03 4.74 -2.94
CA ILE A 186 10.18 4.33 -1.55
C ILE A 186 9.65 5.43 -0.63
N TRP A 187 9.10 5.02 0.50
CA TRP A 187 8.70 5.92 1.58
C TRP A 187 9.03 5.32 2.93
N HIS A 188 9.49 6.15 3.81
CA HIS A 188 9.67 5.85 5.24
C HIS A 188 9.42 7.10 6.05
N GLU A 189 8.72 6.95 7.17
CA GLU A 189 8.25 8.08 7.98
C GLU A 189 9.38 8.96 8.49
N ARG A 190 10.55 8.37 8.82
CA ARG A 190 11.71 9.08 9.37
C ARG A 190 12.75 9.48 8.34
N ALA A 191 12.47 9.34 7.06
CA ALA A 191 13.39 9.75 6.00
C ALA A 191 12.95 11.06 5.36
N THR A 192 13.91 11.92 5.01
CA THR A 192 13.61 13.17 4.33
C THR A 192 13.10 12.93 2.91
N PRO A 193 12.22 13.81 2.38
CA PRO A 193 11.75 13.71 1.00
C PRO A 193 12.89 13.64 -0.03
N ASP A 194 13.97 14.40 0.17
CA ASP A 194 15.11 14.40 -0.74
C ASP A 194 15.89 13.08 -0.70
N ALA A 195 16.11 12.51 0.49
CA ALA A 195 16.72 11.19 0.64
C ALA A 195 15.88 10.11 -0.07
N LEU A 196 14.56 10.11 0.12
CA LEU A 196 13.64 9.17 -0.55
C LEU A 196 13.61 9.37 -2.07
N LYS A 197 13.63 10.61 -2.53
CA LYS A 197 13.67 10.94 -3.96
C LYS A 197 14.94 10.45 -4.63
N SER A 198 16.09 10.53 -3.96
CA SER A 198 17.38 10.07 -4.49
C SER A 198 17.44 8.55 -4.72
N LEU A 199 16.64 7.78 -3.99
CA LEU A 199 16.51 6.33 -4.12
C LEU A 199 15.55 5.92 -5.24
N SER A 200 14.73 6.86 -5.73
CA SER A 200 13.79 6.58 -6.83
C SER A 200 14.55 6.37 -8.14
N ARG A 201 14.23 5.29 -8.85
CA ARG A 201 14.92 4.96 -10.12
C ARG A 201 14.04 4.13 -11.03
N GLU A 202 14.35 4.10 -12.30
CA GLU A 202 13.77 3.15 -13.23
C GLU A 202 14.30 1.74 -12.98
N VAL A 203 13.41 0.76 -13.06
CA VAL A 203 13.72 -0.67 -12.98
C VAL A 203 12.97 -1.42 -14.08
N THR A 204 13.57 -2.46 -14.61
CA THR A 204 12.94 -3.37 -15.57
C THR A 204 12.67 -4.70 -14.90
N ILE A 205 11.41 -5.13 -14.91
CA ILE A 205 11.00 -6.43 -14.39
C ILE A 205 10.88 -7.41 -15.57
N SER A 206 11.64 -8.49 -15.50
CA SER A 206 11.68 -9.55 -16.50
C SER A 206 11.71 -10.92 -15.83
N GLU A 207 11.80 -12.00 -16.60
CA GLU A 207 11.97 -13.35 -16.04
C GLU A 207 13.26 -13.48 -15.23
N ASP A 208 14.32 -12.87 -15.71
CA ASP A 208 15.67 -12.95 -15.12
C ASP A 208 15.94 -11.85 -14.09
N SER A 209 15.11 -10.80 -14.07
CA SER A 209 15.27 -9.64 -13.18
C SER A 209 13.99 -9.38 -12.39
N ARG A 210 13.89 -10.03 -11.23
CA ARG A 210 12.75 -9.91 -10.29
C ARG A 210 13.17 -9.33 -8.94
N SER A 211 14.33 -8.69 -8.88
CA SER A 211 14.82 -8.07 -7.67
C SER A 211 15.19 -6.62 -7.91
N PHE A 212 14.78 -5.74 -7.01
CA PHE A 212 15.24 -4.36 -7.00
C PHE A 212 16.55 -4.18 -6.20
N GLY A 213 17.11 -5.26 -5.63
CA GLY A 213 18.35 -5.24 -4.87
C GLY A 213 18.18 -4.69 -3.46
N VAL A 214 19.20 -3.97 -2.98
CA VAL A 214 19.21 -3.37 -1.64
C VAL A 214 19.01 -1.86 -1.74
N LEU A 215 18.08 -1.33 -0.93
CA LEU A 215 17.81 0.09 -0.76
C LEU A 215 18.34 0.53 0.62
N ARG A 216 19.22 1.52 0.64
CA ARG A 216 19.76 2.08 1.88
C ARG A 216 19.07 3.39 2.18
N VAL A 217 18.27 3.41 3.23
CA VAL A 217 17.49 4.56 3.66
C VAL A 217 18.16 5.18 4.88
N VAL A 218 18.39 6.48 4.81
CA VAL A 218 18.93 7.24 5.94
C VAL A 218 17.75 7.85 6.69
N GLU A 219 17.65 7.51 7.97
CA GLU A 219 16.67 8.08 8.89
C GLU A 219 17.20 9.34 9.55
N THR A 220 16.32 10.30 9.78
CA THR A 220 16.61 11.46 10.61
C THR A 220 16.06 11.23 12.02
N THR A 221 16.82 11.57 13.04
CA THR A 221 16.44 11.42 14.45
C THR A 221 15.26 12.31 14.84
N ALA A 222 14.91 13.28 14.02
CA ALA A 222 14.06 14.42 14.36
C ALA A 222 12.58 14.28 13.96
N LEU A 223 11.99 13.10 13.89
CA LEU A 223 10.54 13.02 13.89
C LEU A 223 10.01 13.17 15.32
N ASN A 224 9.79 14.41 15.69
CA ASN A 224 8.96 14.73 16.84
C ASN A 224 7.51 14.36 16.48
N LEU A 225 7.09 13.13 16.81
CA LEU A 225 5.72 12.63 16.67
C LEU A 225 4.74 13.34 17.61
N ALA A 226 5.18 14.34 18.36
CA ALA A 226 4.32 15.18 19.15
C ALA A 226 3.40 15.96 18.20
N HIS A 227 2.23 15.41 17.96
CA HIS A 227 1.20 16.08 17.18
C HIS A 227 0.31 16.91 18.09
N LYS A 228 -0.27 17.95 17.51
CA LYS A 228 -1.29 18.76 18.17
C LYS A 228 -2.66 18.13 17.98
N ASN A 229 -3.60 18.51 18.83
CA ASN A 229 -5.00 18.14 18.65
C ASN A 229 -5.56 18.75 17.35
N LYS A 230 -6.78 18.38 16.96
CA LYS A 230 -7.41 18.84 15.71
C LYS A 230 -7.64 20.35 15.64
N TYR A 231 -7.50 21.07 16.75
CA TYR A 231 -7.60 22.53 16.85
C TYR A 231 -6.23 23.23 16.82
N GLY A 232 -5.14 22.47 16.62
CA GLY A 232 -3.78 22.99 16.62
C GLY A 232 -3.21 23.33 18.00
N GLN A 233 -3.85 22.86 19.07
CA GLN A 233 -3.45 23.08 20.46
C GLN A 233 -2.72 21.87 21.02
N ASP A 234 -1.93 22.07 22.06
CA ASP A 234 -1.33 20.98 22.81
C ASP A 234 -2.40 20.21 23.60
N TYR A 235 -2.17 18.92 23.82
CA TYR A 235 -3.09 18.11 24.60
C TYR A 235 -3.04 18.54 26.07
N VAL A 236 -4.21 18.72 26.66
CA VAL A 236 -4.31 18.94 28.10
C VAL A 236 -4.16 17.58 28.79
N PRO A 237 -3.18 17.41 29.72
CA PRO A 237 -3.08 16.19 30.48
C PRO A 237 -4.41 15.87 31.17
N PRO A 238 -4.89 14.62 31.14
CA PRO A 238 -6.12 14.25 31.85
C PRO A 238 -5.95 14.51 33.32
N LEU A 239 -6.96 15.13 33.96
CA LEU A 239 -6.97 15.33 35.39
C LEU A 239 -6.87 13.96 36.10
N PRO A 240 -6.04 13.82 37.13
CA PRO A 240 -5.80 12.55 37.83
C PRO A 240 -7.05 11.87 38.38
N SER A 241 -8.15 12.62 38.50
CA SER A 241 -9.42 12.18 39.07
C SER A 241 -10.54 11.93 38.04
N ASN A 242 -10.24 12.00 36.72
CA ASN A 242 -11.28 11.81 35.70
C ASN A 242 -11.73 10.33 35.69
N PRO A 243 -13.00 10.01 36.04
CA PRO A 243 -13.51 8.63 36.10
C PRO A 243 -13.42 7.89 34.77
N ALA A 244 -13.48 8.60 33.62
CA ALA A 244 -13.39 8.02 32.29
C ALA A 244 -12.02 7.37 32.00
N TYR A 245 -11.01 7.65 32.83
CA TYR A 245 -9.65 7.13 32.70
C TYR A 245 -9.29 6.15 33.82
N ARG A 246 -10.20 5.84 34.74
CA ARG A 246 -9.99 4.77 35.72
C ARG A 246 -10.16 3.43 35.01
N ARG A 247 -9.11 2.60 35.04
CA ARG A 247 -9.24 1.21 34.65
C ARG A 247 -10.24 0.53 35.59
N PRO A 248 -11.13 -0.35 35.04
CA PRO A 248 -11.92 -1.24 35.86
C PRO A 248 -11.06 -2.15 36.72
#